data_e3cae995c7b3ffdcb8d7c19c1d0b5dc9
#
_entry.id   e3cae995c7b3ffdcb8d7c19c1d0b5dc9
#
_cell.length_a   1.000
_cell.length_b   1.000
_cell.length_c   1.000
_cell.angle_alpha   90.00
_cell.angle_beta   90.00
_cell.angle_gamma   90.00
#
_symmetry.space_group_name_H-M   'P 1'
#
loop_
_entity.id
_entity.type
_entity.pdbx_description
1 polymer ?
#
loop_
_entity_poly.entity_id
_entity_poly.type
_entity_poly.pdbx_seq_one_letter_code
_entity_poly.pdbx_strand_id
1 'polypeptide(L)' 'GNAILTALEGKAIIGYEGKDYELNAGESFRLDKNGLHGVTAQGRIKISLLLVLE' A
#
# COMPACT_ATOMS: atom_id res chain seq x y z
N GLY A 1 6.08 4.01 -13.81
CA GLY A 1 5.39 4.90 -12.88
C GLY A 1 5.43 4.41 -11.45
N ASN A 2 5.27 5.32 -10.54
CA ASN A 2 5.27 5.05 -9.11
C ASN A 2 3.87 5.26 -8.54
N ALA A 3 3.63 4.65 -7.40
CA ALA A 3 2.39 4.85 -6.68
C ALA A 3 2.70 5.10 -5.21
N ILE A 4 1.84 5.86 -4.57
CA ILE A 4 1.90 6.08 -3.12
C ILE A 4 0.59 5.59 -2.54
N LEU A 5 0.70 4.63 -1.64
CA LEU A 5 -0.44 4.05 -0.95
C LEU A 5 -0.44 4.56 0.48
N THR A 6 -1.53 5.18 0.88
CA THR A 6 -1.67 5.72 2.23
C THR A 6 -2.82 5.03 2.93
N ALA A 7 -2.57 4.51 4.13
CA ALA A 7 -3.62 3.97 4.95
C ALA A 7 -4.27 5.12 5.72
N LEU A 8 -5.56 5.32 5.51
CA LEU A 8 -6.32 6.36 6.19
C LEU A 8 -6.94 5.82 7.46
N GLU A 9 -7.29 4.54 7.46
CA GLU A 9 -7.95 3.90 8.58
C GLU A 9 -7.67 2.41 8.53
N GLY A 10 -7.40 1.80 9.67
CA GLY A 10 -7.16 0.36 9.77
C GLY A 10 -5.72 -0.04 9.48
N LYS A 11 -5.54 -1.30 9.13
CA LYS A 11 -4.22 -1.88 8.88
C LYS A 11 -4.27 -2.70 7.61
N ALA A 12 -3.23 -2.58 6.80
CA ALA A 12 -3.08 -3.38 5.59
C ALA A 12 -1.71 -4.06 5.58
N ILE A 13 -1.64 -5.19 4.89
CA ILE A 13 -0.38 -5.88 4.64
C ILE A 13 -0.12 -5.77 3.14
N ILE A 14 1.02 -5.22 2.79
CA ILE A 14 1.40 -5.01 1.40
C ILE A 14 2.45 -6.03 1.00
N GLY A 15 2.14 -6.84 -0.01
CA GLY A 15 3.11 -7.76 -0.59
C GLY A 15 3.87 -7.07 -1.69
N TYR A 16 5.15 -6.80 -1.47
CA TYR A 16 5.98 -6.03 -2.39
C TYR A 16 7.36 -6.65 -2.49
N GLU A 17 7.78 -6.97 -3.70
CA GLU A 17 9.06 -7.59 -4.00
C GLU A 17 9.36 -8.82 -3.14
N GLY A 18 8.35 -9.67 -2.96
CA GLY A 18 8.49 -10.91 -2.21
C GLY A 18 8.49 -10.77 -0.70
N LYS A 19 8.21 -9.57 -0.20
CA LYS A 19 8.15 -9.30 1.24
C LYS A 19 6.81 -8.71 1.62
N ASP A 20 6.43 -8.92 2.86
CA ASP A 20 5.20 -8.34 3.40
C ASP A 20 5.55 -7.15 4.28
N TYR A 21 4.84 -6.06 4.06
CA TYR A 21 5.02 -4.83 4.83
C TYR A 21 3.69 -4.46 5.49
N GLU A 22 3.76 -4.10 6.76
CA GLU A 22 2.59 -3.67 7.50
C GLU A 22 2.42 -2.16 7.34
N LEU A 23 1.22 -1.74 6.96
CA LEU A 23 0.88 -0.34 6.78
C LEU A 23 -0.24 0.01 7.75
N ASN A 24 0.07 0.86 8.73
CA ASN A 24 -0.88 1.31 9.73
C ASN A 24 -1.51 2.63 9.34
N ALA A 25 -2.63 2.96 9.96
CA ALA A 25 -3.33 4.21 9.70
C ALA A 25 -2.40 5.41 9.89
N GLY A 26 -2.40 6.32 8.93
CA GLY A 26 -1.54 7.49 8.93
C GLY A 26 -0.20 7.25 8.24
N GLU A 27 0.09 6.03 7.83
CA GLU A 27 1.34 5.71 7.16
C GLU A 27 1.16 5.64 5.65
N SER A 28 2.23 5.94 4.93
CA SER A 28 2.26 5.86 3.48
C SER A 28 3.36 4.90 3.02
N PHE A 29 3.10 4.23 1.91
CA PHE A 29 4.06 3.31 1.31
C PHE A 29 4.24 3.67 -0.16
N ARG A 30 5.49 3.96 -0.52
CA ARG A 30 5.81 4.26 -1.91
C ARG A 30 6.25 2.98 -2.60
N LEU A 31 5.65 2.69 -3.74
CA LEU A 31 5.92 1.46 -4.45
C LEU A 31 5.94 1.67 -5.96
N ASP A 32 6.63 0.76 -6.64
CA ASP A 32 6.57 0.63 -8.09
C ASP A 32 5.55 -0.46 -8.38
N LYS A 33 4.63 -0.21 -9.30
CA LYS A 33 3.57 -1.17 -9.62
C LYS A 33 4.10 -2.54 -10.05
N ASN A 34 5.30 -2.58 -10.62
CA ASN A 34 5.89 -3.84 -11.07
C ASN A 34 6.31 -4.74 -9.92
N GLY A 35 6.56 -4.18 -8.75
CA GLY A 35 6.95 -4.96 -7.57
C GLY A 35 5.78 -5.33 -6.67
N LEU A 36 4.61 -4.76 -6.91
CA LEU A 36 3.45 -5.01 -6.06
C LEU A 36 2.83 -6.35 -6.38
N HIS A 37 2.69 -7.20 -5.36
CA HIS A 37 2.07 -8.52 -5.49
C HIS A 37 0.66 -8.56 -4.94
N GLY A 38 0.35 -7.74 -3.97
CA GLY A 38 -0.98 -7.69 -3.42
C GLY A 38 -1.09 -6.82 -2.20
N VAL A 39 -2.33 -6.53 -1.84
CA VAL A 39 -2.65 -5.77 -0.62
C VAL A 39 -3.74 -6.55 0.10
N THR A 40 -3.49 -6.90 1.36
CA THR A 40 -4.43 -7.62 2.18
C THR A 40 -4.92 -6.72 3.31
N ALA A 41 -6.22 -6.59 3.44
CA ALA A 41 -6.83 -5.82 4.52
C ALA A 41 -6.98 -6.70 5.76
N GLN A 42 -6.72 -6.11 6.92
CA GLN A 42 -7.01 -6.75 8.19
C GLN A 42 -8.18 -6.01 8.82
N GLY A 43 -9.37 -6.55 8.63
CA GLY A 43 -10.59 -5.90 9.07
C GLY A 43 -11.02 -4.79 8.13
N ARG A 44 -11.64 -3.77 8.67
CA ARG A 44 -12.13 -2.63 7.89
C ARG A 44 -11.01 -1.62 7.68
N ILE A 45 -10.74 -1.28 6.42
CA ILE A 45 -9.69 -0.32 6.11
C ILE A 45 -10.20 0.72 5.12
N LYS A 46 -9.52 1.88 5.14
CA LYS A 46 -9.65 2.89 4.11
C LYS A 46 -8.24 3.21 3.62
N ILE A 47 -8.06 3.21 2.32
CA ILE A 47 -6.77 3.52 1.71
C ILE A 47 -6.94 4.56 0.62
N SER A 48 -5.88 5.32 0.40
CA SER A 48 -5.77 6.28 -0.69
C SER A 48 -4.63 5.86 -1.59
N LEU A 49 -4.88 5.83 -2.88
CA LEU A 49 -3.85 5.47 -3.85
C LEU A 49 -3.60 6.65 -4.78
N LEU A 50 -2.37 7.12 -4.79
CA LEU A 50 -1.94 8.19 -5.68
C LEU A 50 -1.00 7.59 -6.72
N LEU A 51 -1.35 7.74 -7.98
CA LEU A 51 -0.52 7.28 -9.10
C LEU A 51 0.25 8.44 -9.66
N VAL A 52 1.54 8.26 -9.81
CA VAL A 52 2.41 9.24 -10.45
C VAL A 52 2.74 8.70 -11.83
N LEU A 53 2.26 9.38 -12.85
CA LEU A 53 2.44 8.99 -14.24
C LEU A 53 3.64 9.76 -14.82
N GLU A 54 4.67 9.02 -15.16
CA GLU A 54 5.84 9.59 -15.82
C GLU A 54 6.26 8.71 -16.96
#